data_4aa5eb644350adbf372764a86600ba05
#
_entry.id   4aa5eb644350adbf372764a86600ba05
#
_cell.length_a   1.000
_cell.length_b   1.000
_cell.length_c   1.000
_cell.angle_alpha   90.00
_cell.angle_beta   90.00
_cell.angle_gamma   90.00
#
_symmetry.space_group_name_H-M   'P 1'
#
loop_
_entity.id
_entity.type
_entity.pdbx_description
1 polymer ?
#
loop_
_entity_poly.entity_id
_entity_poly.type
_entity_poly.pdbx_seq_one_letter_code
_entity_poly.pdbx_strand_id
1 'polypeptide(L)'
;RFNRLPMGKERKDKEFSAGEQEIQAVFARLCPLVTDALSLEKCELKLSDRPADLGADSLDMLIVAGKAEKAFDIRIDIHRAGWDKHDTLRDNCTDIVRLQKESGLL
;
A
#
# COMPACT_ATOMS: atom_id res chain seq x y z
N ARG A 1 23.12 -7.54 -23.32
CA ARG A 1 22.61 -7.06 -23.43
C ARG A 1 22.14 -7.06 -23.19
N PHE A 2 22.36 -7.58 -23.25
CA PHE A 2 21.63 -7.11 -23.18
C PHE A 2 21.09 -7.23 -22.83
N ASN A 3 21.41 -7.73 -22.92
CA ASN A 3 20.76 -7.38 -22.71
C ASN A 3 20.24 -7.60 -22.34
N ARG A 4 20.26 -8.06 -22.25
CA ARG A 4 19.64 -7.80 -21.99
C ARG A 4 18.95 -7.99 -21.63
N LEU A 5 19.15 -8.62 -21.52
CA LEU A 5 18.40 -8.35 -21.28
C LEU A 5 17.77 -8.61 -20.97
N PRO A 6 17.67 -8.89 -20.96
CA PRO A 6 16.94 -8.68 -20.75
C PRO A 6 16.40 -8.83 -20.31
N MET A 7 16.52 -9.22 -20.10
CA MET A 7 15.82 -8.92 -19.83
C MET A 7 15.15 -9.02 -19.42
N GLY A 8 15.09 -9.35 -19.26
CA GLY A 8 14.38 -9.07 -19.05
C GLY A 8 13.81 -9.39 -18.51
N LYS A 9 13.83 -9.45 -18.21
CA LYS A 9 13.23 -9.29 -17.74
C LYS A 9 12.43 -9.32 -17.49
N GLU A 10 12.53 -9.49 -17.18
CA GLU A 10 11.76 -9.15 -16.89
C GLU A 10 10.93 -9.17 -16.58
N ARG A 11 10.84 -9.36 -16.33
CA ARG A 11 10.10 -9.08 -15.92
C ARG A 11 9.16 -8.82 -15.76
N LYS A 12 9.02 -8.84 -15.55
CA LYS A 12 8.41 -8.39 -15.15
C LYS A 12 7.68 -7.82 -15.20
N ASP A 13 8.03 -7.51 -15.69
CA ASP A 13 7.25 -6.90 -15.66
C ASP A 13 5.91 -6.80 -15.67
N LYS A 14 5.66 -7.11 -15.59
CA LYS A 14 4.34 -7.57 -15.38
C LYS A 14 3.77 -7.16 -14.08
N GLU A 15 4.56 -7.18 -13.10
CA GLU A 15 4.19 -6.72 -11.79
C GLU A 15 4.34 -5.23 -11.72
N PHE A 16 3.36 -4.58 -11.10
CA PHE A 16 3.43 -3.15 -10.89
C PHE A 16 4.57 -2.82 -9.93
N SER A 17 5.34 -1.81 -10.25
CA SER A 17 6.42 -1.33 -9.39
C SER A 17 6.28 0.17 -9.24
N ALA A 18 5.96 0.61 -8.02
CA ALA A 18 5.85 2.04 -7.72
C ALA A 18 7.23 2.61 -7.40
N GLY A 19 7.44 3.87 -7.75
CA GLY A 19 8.65 4.56 -7.39
C GLY A 19 8.74 4.80 -5.90
N GLU A 20 9.96 4.82 -5.36
CA GLU A 20 10.14 4.97 -3.93
C GLU A 20 9.58 6.30 -3.42
N GLN A 21 9.75 7.38 -4.18
CA GLN A 21 9.21 8.68 -3.78
C GLN A 21 7.69 8.66 -3.71
N GLU A 22 7.04 7.95 -4.63
CA GLU A 22 5.60 7.80 -4.60
C GLU A 22 5.16 7.02 -3.38
N ILE A 23 5.88 5.95 -3.06
CA ILE A 23 5.60 5.14 -1.88
C ILE A 23 5.72 6.00 -0.62
N GLN A 24 6.80 6.78 -0.50
CA GLN A 24 7.01 7.61 0.69
C GLN A 24 5.93 8.67 0.83
N ALA A 25 5.51 9.28 -0.27
CA ALA A 25 4.46 10.30 -0.23
C ALA A 25 3.13 9.70 0.24
N VAL A 26 2.78 8.52 -0.28
CA VAL A 26 1.56 7.83 0.14
C VAL A 26 1.67 7.40 1.59
N PHE A 27 2.83 6.88 1.97
CA PHE A 27 3.06 6.41 3.34
C PHE A 27 2.85 7.53 4.35
N ALA A 28 3.35 8.73 4.05
CA ALA A 28 3.19 9.87 4.95
C ALA A 28 1.72 10.17 5.22
N ARG A 29 0.85 9.98 4.23
CA ARG A 29 -0.59 10.20 4.39
C ARG A 29 -1.29 8.99 4.98
N LEU A 30 -0.78 7.80 4.74
CA LEU A 30 -1.39 6.57 5.22
C LEU A 30 -1.16 6.36 6.72
N CYS A 31 0.01 6.75 7.23
CA CYS A 31 0.35 6.53 8.63
C CYS A 31 -0.70 7.04 9.61
N PRO A 32 -1.19 8.29 9.50
CA PRO A 32 -2.22 8.76 10.42
C PRO A 32 -3.50 7.96 10.33
N LEU A 33 -3.84 7.46 9.13
CA LEU A 33 -5.06 6.67 8.94
C LEU A 33 -4.96 5.32 9.65
N VAL A 34 -3.81 4.67 9.53
CA VAL A 34 -3.57 3.38 10.20
C VAL A 34 -3.53 3.59 11.71
N THR A 35 -2.82 4.64 12.15
CA THR A 35 -2.71 4.97 13.56
C THR A 35 -4.10 5.17 14.18
N ASP A 36 -4.96 5.90 13.48
CA ASP A 36 -6.31 6.15 13.94
C ASP A 36 -7.15 4.87 13.93
N ALA A 37 -7.08 4.11 12.85
CA ALA A 37 -7.88 2.90 12.71
C ALA A 37 -7.53 1.86 13.78
N LEU A 38 -6.27 1.77 14.14
CA LEU A 38 -5.79 0.77 15.11
C LEU A 38 -5.67 1.34 16.53
N SER A 39 -6.05 2.61 16.72
CA SER A 39 -6.00 3.28 18.01
C SER A 39 -4.59 3.25 18.61
N LEU A 40 -3.59 3.49 17.78
CA LEU A 40 -2.22 3.53 18.23
C LEU A 40 -1.93 4.91 18.85
N GLU A 41 -1.03 4.93 19.82
CA GLU A 41 -0.73 6.19 20.51
C GLU A 41 0.11 7.12 19.67
N LYS A 42 0.98 6.56 18.84
CA LYS A 42 1.91 7.36 18.05
C LYS A 42 1.97 6.84 16.62
N CYS A 43 2.20 7.75 15.70
CA CYS A 43 2.40 7.39 14.31
C CYS A 43 3.88 7.08 14.07
N GLU A 44 4.35 5.96 14.64
CA GLU A 44 5.74 5.50 14.51
C GLU A 44 5.74 4.19 13.72
N LEU A 45 5.37 4.29 12.46
CA LEU A 45 5.21 3.12 11.61
C LEU A 45 6.33 3.05 10.59
N LYS A 46 6.63 1.84 10.16
CA LYS A 46 7.62 1.59 9.12
C LYS A 46 6.95 0.90 7.96
N LEU A 47 7.49 1.08 6.77
CA LEU A 47 6.95 0.40 5.59
C LEU A 47 6.98 -1.11 5.73
N SER A 48 7.92 -1.65 6.51
CA SER A 48 8.02 -3.09 6.72
C SER A 48 7.05 -3.63 7.77
N ASP A 49 6.34 -2.76 8.48
CA ASP A 49 5.40 -3.21 9.50
C ASP A 49 4.20 -3.88 8.85
N ARG A 50 3.70 -4.93 9.51
CA ARG A 50 2.47 -5.60 9.10
C ARG A 50 1.39 -5.24 10.09
N PRO A 51 0.18 -4.89 9.62
CA PRO A 51 -0.91 -4.56 10.55
C PRO A 51 -1.16 -5.64 11.60
N ALA A 52 -1.02 -6.91 11.24
CA ALA A 52 -1.21 -8.00 12.21
C ALA A 52 -0.26 -7.87 13.39
N ASP A 53 0.97 -7.42 13.15
CA ASP A 53 1.96 -7.24 14.22
C ASP A 53 1.61 -6.05 15.10
N LEU A 54 0.75 -5.16 14.62
CA LEU A 54 0.29 -3.99 15.35
C LEU A 54 -1.06 -4.25 16.04
N GLY A 55 -1.54 -5.49 15.98
CA GLY A 55 -2.78 -5.88 16.61
C GLY A 55 -4.02 -5.83 15.74
N ALA A 56 -3.86 -5.60 14.45
CA ALA A 56 -4.99 -5.50 13.54
C ALA A 56 -5.58 -6.88 13.22
N ASP A 57 -6.91 -6.91 13.09
CA ASP A 57 -7.61 -8.07 12.57
C ASP A 57 -8.20 -7.72 11.21
N SER A 58 -8.98 -8.64 10.64
CA SER A 58 -9.56 -8.43 9.32
C SER A 58 -10.53 -7.25 9.29
N LEU A 59 -11.26 -7.04 10.37
CA LEU A 59 -12.19 -5.92 10.45
C LEU A 59 -11.44 -4.60 10.46
N ASP A 60 -10.31 -4.54 11.17
CA ASP A 60 -9.48 -3.34 11.17
C ASP A 60 -8.98 -3.03 9.77
N MET A 61 -8.67 -4.06 8.97
CA MET A 61 -8.22 -3.83 7.59
C MET A 61 -9.33 -3.23 6.73
N LEU A 62 -10.58 -3.60 6.98
CA LEU A 62 -11.72 -2.95 6.30
C LEU A 62 -11.77 -1.47 6.64
N ILE A 63 -11.52 -1.12 7.89
CA ILE A 63 -11.53 0.27 8.33
C ILE A 63 -10.39 1.04 7.68
N VAL A 64 -9.19 0.46 7.67
CA VAL A 64 -8.04 1.10 7.03
C VAL A 64 -8.32 1.34 5.55
N ALA A 65 -8.82 0.31 4.85
CA ALA A 65 -9.13 0.44 3.43
C ALA A 65 -10.17 1.53 3.17
N GLY A 66 -11.22 1.58 4.00
CA GLY A 66 -12.24 2.62 3.86
C GLY A 66 -11.69 4.02 4.06
N LYS A 67 -10.82 4.21 5.05
CA LYS A 67 -10.19 5.51 5.27
C LYS A 67 -9.29 5.89 4.10
N ALA A 68 -8.55 4.92 3.57
CA ALA A 68 -7.66 5.16 2.44
C ALA A 68 -8.45 5.51 1.18
N GLU A 69 -9.59 4.83 0.95
CA GLU A 69 -10.43 5.16 -0.20
C GLU A 69 -10.85 6.63 -0.19
N LYS A 70 -11.24 7.12 0.98
CA LYS A 70 -11.66 8.52 1.10
C LYS A 70 -10.50 9.47 0.96
N ALA A 71 -9.39 9.16 1.60
CA ALA A 71 -8.24 10.06 1.63
C ALA A 71 -7.58 10.19 0.26
N PHE A 72 -7.55 9.11 -0.51
CA PHE A 72 -6.85 9.08 -1.80
C PHE A 72 -7.79 9.10 -3.00
N ASP A 73 -9.11 9.11 -2.75
CA ASP A 73 -10.12 9.14 -3.81
C ASP A 73 -9.95 7.97 -4.77
N ILE A 74 -9.90 6.77 -4.21
CA ILE A 74 -9.73 5.52 -4.96
C ILE A 74 -10.72 4.49 -4.47
N ARG A 75 -10.82 3.39 -5.21
CA ARG A 75 -11.61 2.22 -4.83
C ARG A 75 -10.66 1.07 -4.53
N ILE A 76 -10.78 0.51 -3.33
CA ILE A 76 -9.91 -0.57 -2.88
C ILE A 76 -10.72 -1.86 -2.77
N ASP A 77 -10.24 -2.91 -3.41
CA ASP A 77 -10.82 -4.25 -3.27
C ASP A 77 -9.94 -4.99 -2.28
N ILE A 78 -10.44 -5.19 -1.07
CA ILE A 78 -9.66 -5.80 0.01
C ILE A 78 -9.36 -7.28 -0.24
N HIS A 79 -10.03 -7.88 -1.23
CA HIS A 79 -9.75 -9.28 -1.59
C HIS A 79 -8.54 -9.40 -2.52
N ARG A 80 -8.04 -8.29 -3.00
CA ARG A 80 -6.84 -8.28 -3.83
C ARG A 80 -5.60 -8.30 -2.95
N ALA A 81 -4.46 -8.61 -3.57
CA ALA A 81 -3.19 -8.62 -2.86
C ALA A 81 -2.87 -7.23 -2.31
N GLY A 82 -2.29 -7.20 -1.15
CA GLY A 82 -1.83 -5.97 -0.54
C GLY A 82 -2.66 -5.47 0.63
N TRP A 83 -3.82 -6.10 0.89
CA TRP A 83 -4.72 -5.63 1.94
C TRP A 83 -5.01 -6.66 3.02
N ASP A 84 -4.30 -7.77 3.00
CA ASP A 84 -4.37 -8.72 4.11
C ASP A 84 -3.60 -8.15 5.30
N LYS A 85 -4.01 -8.49 6.51
CA LYS A 85 -3.35 -7.97 7.72
C LYS A 85 -1.89 -8.41 7.81
N HIS A 86 -1.51 -9.46 7.08
CA HIS A 86 -0.13 -9.94 7.05
C HIS A 86 0.71 -9.30 5.95
N ASP A 87 0.10 -8.50 5.08
CA ASP A 87 0.86 -7.72 4.10
C ASP A 87 1.48 -6.50 4.80
N THR A 88 2.57 -5.99 4.24
CA THR A 88 3.25 -4.85 4.84
C THR A 88 2.56 -3.54 4.47
N LEU A 89 2.87 -2.49 5.20
CA LEU A 89 2.37 -1.16 4.85
C LEU A 89 2.91 -0.71 3.49
N ARG A 90 4.10 -1.18 3.10
CA ARG A 90 4.60 -0.94 1.75
C ARG A 90 3.67 -1.54 0.70
N ASP A 91 3.13 -2.72 0.96
CA ASP A 91 2.18 -3.36 0.03
C ASP A 91 0.91 -2.52 -0.11
N ASN A 92 0.43 -1.97 1.00
CA ASN A 92 -0.72 -1.07 0.96
C ASN A 92 -0.41 0.16 0.10
N CYS A 93 0.76 0.77 0.33
CA CYS A 93 1.16 1.97 -0.42
C CYS A 93 1.30 1.68 -1.91
N THR A 94 1.89 0.53 -2.23
CA THR A 94 2.06 0.13 -3.64
C THR A 94 0.72 0.02 -4.33
N ASP A 95 -0.26 -0.60 -3.69
CA ASP A 95 -1.58 -0.72 -4.29
C ASP A 95 -2.26 0.63 -4.43
N ILE A 96 -2.11 1.51 -3.45
CA ILE A 96 -2.68 2.86 -3.53
C ILE A 96 -2.08 3.61 -4.73
N VAL A 97 -0.76 3.58 -4.90
CA VAL A 97 -0.13 4.25 -6.04
C VAL A 97 -0.65 3.66 -7.34
N ARG A 98 -0.75 2.34 -7.42
CA ARG A 98 -1.25 1.68 -8.62
C ARG A 98 -2.68 2.12 -8.93
N LEU A 99 -3.54 2.15 -7.93
CA LEU A 99 -4.93 2.54 -8.12
C LEU A 99 -5.06 4.00 -8.53
N GLN A 100 -4.21 4.88 -8.00
CA GLN A 100 -4.21 6.28 -8.40
C GLN A 100 -3.84 6.41 -9.87
N LYS A 101 -2.87 5.65 -10.33
CA LYS A 101 -2.45 5.69 -11.74
C LYS A 101 -3.53 5.11 -12.65
N GLU A 102 -4.19 4.04 -12.22
CA GLU A 102 -5.26 3.42 -13.00
C GLU A 102 -6.45 4.35 -13.15
N SER A 103 -6.71 5.18 -12.15
CA SER A 103 -7.83 6.09 -12.18
C SER A 103 -7.52 7.41 -12.92
N GLY A 104 -6.28 7.57 -13.35
CA GLY A 104 -5.88 8.77 -14.10
C GLY A 104 -5.57 9.96 -13.20
N LEU A 105 -5.37 9.74 -11.90
CA LEU A 105 -5.08 10.84 -10.98
C LEU A 105 -3.60 11.22 -10.97
N LEU A 106 -2.76 10.41 -11.58
CA LEU A 106 -1.32 10.67 -11.64
C LEU A 106 -0.82 10.70 -13.07
#